data_862c11d0df82d88e55bdaccadb6c61c3
#
_entry.id   862c11d0df82d88e55bdaccadb6c61c3
#
_cell.length_a   1.000
_cell.length_b   1.000
_cell.length_c   1.000
_cell.angle_alpha   90.00
_cell.angle_beta   90.00
_cell.angle_gamma   90.00
#
_symmetry.space_group_name_H-M   'P 1'
#
loop_
_entity.id
_entity.type
_entity.pdbx_description
1 polymer ?
#
loop_
_entity_poly.entity_id
_entity_poly.type
_entity_poly.pdbx_seq_one_letter_code
_entity_poly.pdbx_strand_id
1 'polypeptide(L)'
;MLQQEIHQMLTQKHKTELDPYIGKFLNHRYLIRDLIGKGGGGKVYLAEDCTNGGMPVAIKILSLSLDNQTISQRFAREIFIGTQLGRKSKHIVRVLGYGITDEKIPFFVMEYLQGKNLLEVINNQPLPLERFLDICHQICLGLQYAHKGISVKGETHPVVHRDIKPENIFIAENGNKGEIVKILDFGIAKFLKERAGATLSKSFLSSLPYCSPEHMEGRKLLDIRSDIYSLGILMYQMLCGKHPFQLKSYSFGEWYQAHRFEIPPLLNEVIPEANIPPELDKLVISCLAKETKNRPQTITEIIDKLELFQRQSNTYKVKEDNSAENLSAVDL
;
A
#
# COMPACT_ATOMS: atom_id res chain seq x y z
N MET A 1 -41.38 28.65 -13.69
CA MET A 1 -40.12 28.96 -13.01
C MET A 1 -39.54 27.73 -12.32
N LEU A 2 -40.22 27.11 -11.35
CA LEU A 2 -39.68 25.97 -10.60
C LEU A 2 -39.28 24.72 -11.46
N GLN A 3 -40.07 24.43 -12.51
CA GLN A 3 -39.73 23.30 -13.43
C GLN A 3 -38.55 23.62 -14.35
N GLN A 4 -38.30 24.87 -14.68
CA GLN A 4 -37.12 25.28 -15.45
C GLN A 4 -35.86 25.28 -14.59
N GLU A 5 -35.95 25.66 -13.31
CA GLU A 5 -34.84 25.56 -12.36
C GLU A 5 -34.48 24.10 -12.03
N ILE A 6 -35.49 23.23 -11.84
CA ILE A 6 -35.27 21.78 -11.65
C ILE A 6 -34.63 21.17 -12.90
N HIS A 7 -35.07 21.56 -14.09
CA HIS A 7 -34.47 21.08 -15.34
C HIS A 7 -33.04 21.58 -15.53
N GLN A 8 -32.73 22.85 -15.15
CA GLN A 8 -31.37 23.39 -15.13
C GLN A 8 -30.49 22.74 -14.07
N MET A 9 -31.01 22.46 -12.87
CA MET A 9 -30.29 21.72 -11.84
C MET A 9 -29.99 20.25 -12.24
N LEU A 10 -30.92 19.58 -12.91
CA LEU A 10 -30.73 18.23 -13.43
C LEU A 10 -29.76 18.20 -14.63
N THR A 11 -29.77 19.24 -15.49
CA THR A 11 -28.80 19.36 -16.59
C THR A 11 -27.43 19.83 -16.13
N GLN A 12 -27.30 20.58 -15.04
CA GLN A 12 -26.01 20.90 -14.43
C GLN A 12 -25.39 19.72 -13.65
N LYS A 13 -26.21 18.79 -13.14
CA LYS A 13 -25.70 17.57 -12.47
C LYS A 13 -25.14 16.51 -13.43
N HIS A 14 -25.28 16.65 -14.74
CA HIS A 14 -24.83 15.70 -15.76
C HIS A 14 -23.74 16.24 -16.70
N LYS A 15 -23.04 17.32 -16.35
CA LYS A 15 -21.70 17.58 -16.91
C LYS A 15 -20.64 17.00 -16.01
N THR A 16 -20.67 15.69 -15.76
CA THR A 16 -19.45 14.93 -15.52
C THR A 16 -18.67 15.01 -16.83
N GLU A 17 -17.61 15.80 -16.86
CA GLU A 17 -16.63 15.73 -17.96
C GLU A 17 -16.28 14.27 -18.16
N LEU A 18 -16.69 13.70 -19.29
CA LEU A 18 -16.33 12.34 -19.67
C LEU A 18 -14.80 12.26 -19.59
N ASP A 19 -14.29 11.35 -18.79
CA ASP A 19 -12.84 11.19 -18.65
C ASP A 19 -12.22 10.98 -20.04
N PRO A 20 -11.20 11.76 -20.43
CA PRO A 20 -10.73 11.82 -21.80
C PRO A 20 -10.16 10.51 -22.34
N TYR A 21 -9.88 9.54 -21.47
CA TYR A 21 -9.31 8.24 -21.86
C TYR A 21 -10.36 7.13 -22.02
N ILE A 22 -11.52 7.23 -21.38
CA ILE A 22 -12.56 6.18 -21.46
C ILE A 22 -13.03 6.01 -22.91
N GLY A 23 -13.08 4.77 -23.40
CA GLY A 23 -13.43 4.41 -24.77
C GLY A 23 -12.30 4.57 -25.78
N LYS A 24 -11.12 5.06 -25.37
CA LYS A 24 -9.96 5.20 -26.25
C LYS A 24 -9.00 4.02 -26.16
N PHE A 25 -8.22 3.85 -27.22
CA PHE A 25 -7.11 2.92 -27.27
C PHE A 25 -5.81 3.61 -26.82
N LEU A 26 -5.05 2.96 -25.95
CA LEU A 26 -3.65 3.29 -25.70
C LEU A 26 -2.75 2.33 -26.48
N ASN A 27 -1.81 2.90 -27.25
CA ASN A 27 -0.85 2.18 -28.09
C ASN A 27 -1.52 1.14 -29.01
N HIS A 28 -2.72 1.42 -29.55
CA HIS A 28 -3.51 0.53 -30.41
C HIS A 28 -3.75 -0.88 -29.83
N ARG A 29 -3.59 -1.03 -28.52
CA ARG A 29 -3.63 -2.32 -27.82
C ARG A 29 -4.63 -2.35 -26.67
N TYR A 30 -4.63 -1.34 -25.84
CA TYR A 30 -5.40 -1.35 -24.60
C TYR A 30 -6.63 -0.47 -24.73
N LEU A 31 -7.82 -1.07 -24.73
CA LEU A 31 -9.08 -0.34 -24.75
C LEU A 31 -9.49 0.05 -23.33
N ILE A 32 -9.46 1.33 -23.00
CA ILE A 32 -9.84 1.85 -21.69
C ILE A 32 -11.35 1.71 -21.47
N ARG A 33 -11.74 1.06 -20.38
CA ARG A 33 -13.15 0.79 -20.05
C ARG A 33 -13.69 1.69 -18.96
N ASP A 34 -12.98 1.82 -17.84
CA ASP A 34 -13.47 2.54 -16.69
C ASP A 34 -12.33 3.16 -15.86
N LEU A 35 -12.64 4.21 -15.09
CA LEU A 35 -11.74 4.82 -14.11
C LEU A 35 -11.94 4.10 -12.76
N ILE A 36 -10.95 3.32 -12.32
CA ILE A 36 -11.03 2.52 -11.09
C ILE A 36 -10.24 3.11 -9.92
N GLY A 37 -9.45 4.16 -10.16
CA GLY A 37 -8.71 4.82 -9.11
C GLY A 37 -8.16 6.19 -9.52
N LYS A 38 -8.08 7.12 -8.56
CA LYS A 38 -7.52 8.46 -8.76
C LYS A 38 -6.70 8.85 -7.53
N GLY A 39 -5.47 9.27 -7.74
CA GLY A 39 -4.58 9.69 -6.66
C GLY A 39 -3.51 10.68 -7.11
N GLY A 40 -2.65 11.12 -6.19
CA GLY A 40 -1.60 12.11 -6.45
C GLY A 40 -0.56 11.63 -7.49
N GLY A 41 -0.42 10.34 -7.73
CA GLY A 41 0.49 9.77 -8.72
C GLY A 41 -0.09 9.62 -10.12
N GLY A 42 -1.40 9.78 -10.29
CA GLY A 42 -2.08 9.58 -11.57
C GLY A 42 -3.47 8.99 -11.42
N LYS A 43 -4.01 8.51 -12.54
CA LYS A 43 -5.30 7.83 -12.63
C LYS A 43 -5.08 6.37 -13.00
N VAL A 44 -5.88 5.47 -12.43
CA VAL A 44 -5.85 4.03 -12.72
C VAL A 44 -7.13 3.64 -13.43
N TYR A 45 -7.01 2.95 -14.55
CA TYR A 45 -8.12 2.53 -15.38
C TYR A 45 -8.18 1.01 -15.49
N LEU A 46 -9.39 0.48 -15.54
CA LEU A 46 -9.65 -0.84 -16.09
C LEU A 46 -9.54 -0.75 -17.61
N ALA A 47 -8.82 -1.67 -18.22
CA ALA A 47 -8.70 -1.76 -19.68
C ALA A 47 -8.71 -3.22 -20.13
N GLU A 48 -8.96 -3.42 -21.41
CA GLU A 48 -8.86 -4.72 -22.07
C GLU A 48 -7.61 -4.77 -22.94
N ASP A 49 -6.81 -5.82 -22.80
CA ASP A 49 -5.67 -6.11 -23.69
C ASP A 49 -6.19 -6.82 -24.94
N CYS A 50 -6.47 -6.05 -26.00
CA CYS A 50 -7.05 -6.58 -27.25
C CYS A 50 -6.10 -7.52 -28.00
N THR A 51 -4.79 -7.47 -27.75
CA THR A 51 -3.81 -8.40 -28.33
C THR A 51 -3.71 -9.70 -27.57
N ASN A 52 -4.33 -9.79 -26.39
CA ASN A 52 -4.32 -10.96 -25.52
C ASN A 52 -5.76 -11.40 -25.17
N GLY A 53 -6.62 -11.50 -26.20
CA GLY A 53 -7.99 -12.02 -26.05
C GLY A 53 -8.92 -11.16 -25.19
N GLY A 54 -8.65 -9.87 -25.05
CA GLY A 54 -9.49 -8.98 -24.24
C GLY A 54 -9.30 -9.15 -22.72
N MET A 55 -8.18 -9.74 -22.28
CA MET A 55 -7.92 -9.93 -20.85
C MET A 55 -7.93 -8.60 -20.09
N PRO A 56 -8.59 -8.55 -18.92
CA PRO A 56 -8.62 -7.33 -18.12
C PRO A 56 -7.24 -7.01 -17.55
N VAL A 57 -6.86 -5.74 -17.63
CA VAL A 57 -5.62 -5.18 -17.09
C VAL A 57 -5.93 -3.87 -16.36
N ALA A 58 -5.08 -3.50 -15.39
CA ALA A 58 -5.11 -2.17 -14.79
C ALA A 58 -4.03 -1.30 -15.43
N ILE A 59 -4.40 -0.08 -15.85
CA ILE A 59 -3.46 0.86 -16.46
C ILE A 59 -3.38 2.11 -15.60
N LYS A 60 -2.18 2.41 -15.11
CA LYS A 60 -1.92 3.66 -14.38
C LYS A 60 -1.27 4.67 -15.31
N ILE A 61 -2.01 5.74 -15.62
CA ILE A 61 -1.54 6.90 -16.38
C ILE A 61 -1.02 7.92 -15.37
N LEU A 62 0.25 8.31 -15.50
CA LEU A 62 0.92 9.17 -14.53
C LEU A 62 0.56 10.66 -14.74
N SER A 63 0.58 11.43 -13.65
CA SER A 63 0.35 12.90 -13.69
C SER A 63 1.65 13.67 -13.95
N LEU A 64 2.50 13.18 -14.86
CA LEU A 64 3.77 13.85 -15.24
C LEU A 64 4.06 13.58 -16.72
N SER A 65 4.78 14.51 -17.37
CA SER A 65 5.27 14.34 -18.75
C SER A 65 6.75 13.89 -18.75
N LEU A 66 7.16 13.18 -19.79
CA LEU A 66 8.55 12.72 -20.01
C LEU A 66 9.37 13.72 -20.83
N ASP A 67 9.22 15.00 -20.59
CA ASP A 67 9.91 16.05 -21.36
C ASP A 67 11.43 16.13 -21.11
N ASN A 68 11.94 15.37 -20.11
CA ASN A 68 13.33 15.39 -19.71
C ASN A 68 13.93 13.98 -19.76
N GLN A 69 15.09 13.85 -20.41
CA GLN A 69 15.81 12.58 -20.55
C GLN A 69 16.11 11.90 -19.19
N THR A 70 16.42 12.70 -18.17
CA THR A 70 16.66 12.18 -16.81
C THR A 70 15.39 11.57 -16.21
N ILE A 71 14.22 12.17 -16.44
CA ILE A 71 12.93 11.64 -15.98
C ILE A 71 12.60 10.34 -16.72
N SER A 72 12.82 10.31 -18.04
CA SER A 72 12.59 9.11 -18.86
C SER A 72 13.45 7.92 -18.43
N GLN A 73 14.74 8.13 -18.16
CA GLN A 73 15.66 7.10 -17.69
C GLN A 73 15.25 6.56 -16.30
N ARG A 74 14.81 7.44 -15.41
CA ARG A 74 14.32 7.05 -14.08
C ARG A 74 13.03 6.24 -14.18
N PHE A 75 12.09 6.68 -15.00
CA PHE A 75 10.86 5.95 -15.27
C PHE A 75 11.16 4.53 -15.76
N ALA A 76 12.03 4.38 -16.76
CA ALA A 76 12.42 3.08 -17.28
C ALA A 76 13.06 2.18 -16.22
N ARG A 77 13.89 2.74 -15.33
CA ARG A 77 14.50 2.00 -14.22
C ARG A 77 13.45 1.50 -13.23
N GLU A 78 12.51 2.34 -12.83
CA GLU A 78 11.47 1.97 -11.87
C GLU A 78 10.53 0.91 -12.45
N ILE A 79 10.16 1.02 -13.73
CA ILE A 79 9.41 -0.02 -14.43
C ILE A 79 10.18 -1.35 -14.44
N PHE A 80 11.49 -1.31 -14.72
CA PHE A 80 12.33 -2.50 -14.67
C PHE A 80 12.30 -3.13 -13.27
N ILE A 81 12.46 -2.34 -12.21
CA ILE A 81 12.40 -2.81 -10.81
C ILE A 81 11.05 -3.46 -10.51
N GLY A 82 9.94 -2.75 -10.78
CA GLY A 82 8.59 -3.26 -10.55
C GLY A 82 8.30 -4.56 -11.31
N THR A 83 8.77 -4.65 -12.56
CA THR A 83 8.64 -5.86 -13.38
C THR A 83 9.41 -7.03 -12.77
N GLN A 84 10.64 -6.83 -12.32
CA GLN A 84 11.47 -7.89 -11.71
C GLN A 84 10.84 -8.39 -10.40
N LEU A 85 10.38 -7.48 -9.54
CA LEU A 85 9.78 -7.82 -8.26
C LEU A 85 8.45 -8.58 -8.44
N GLY A 86 7.53 -8.05 -9.23
CA GLY A 86 6.19 -8.62 -9.42
C GLY A 86 6.17 -9.95 -10.18
N ARG A 87 7.24 -10.29 -10.93
CA ARG A 87 7.36 -11.62 -11.58
C ARG A 87 7.69 -12.75 -10.61
N LYS A 88 8.33 -12.46 -9.50
CA LYS A 88 8.89 -13.46 -8.58
C LYS A 88 8.19 -13.49 -7.22
N SER A 89 7.55 -12.41 -6.79
CA SER A 89 6.77 -12.37 -5.56
C SER A 89 5.27 -12.32 -5.83
N LYS A 90 4.53 -13.28 -5.27
CA LYS A 90 3.06 -13.28 -5.35
C LYS A 90 2.41 -12.13 -4.56
N HIS A 91 3.16 -11.51 -3.63
CA HIS A 91 2.71 -10.41 -2.78
C HIS A 91 3.07 -9.02 -3.33
N ILE A 92 3.55 -8.93 -4.55
CA ILE A 92 3.82 -7.68 -5.27
C ILE A 92 3.01 -7.69 -6.57
N VAL A 93 2.38 -6.55 -6.90
CA VAL A 93 1.62 -6.42 -8.14
C VAL A 93 2.52 -6.65 -9.36
N ARG A 94 2.03 -7.44 -10.34
CA ARG A 94 2.77 -7.71 -11.58
C ARG A 94 2.63 -6.55 -12.55
N VAL A 95 3.75 -5.97 -12.94
CA VAL A 95 3.84 -5.04 -14.07
C VAL A 95 3.96 -5.87 -15.35
N LEU A 96 3.00 -5.70 -16.27
CA LEU A 96 2.87 -6.45 -17.51
C LEU A 96 3.50 -5.71 -18.71
N GLY A 97 3.56 -4.38 -18.61
CA GLY A 97 4.10 -3.53 -19.68
C GLY A 97 4.08 -2.06 -19.31
N TYR A 98 4.54 -1.24 -20.24
CA TYR A 98 4.51 0.21 -20.11
C TYR A 98 4.41 0.85 -21.50
N GLY A 99 4.07 2.13 -21.52
CA GLY A 99 4.00 2.91 -22.75
C GLY A 99 3.98 4.40 -22.47
N ILE A 100 3.83 5.16 -23.52
CA ILE A 100 3.73 6.62 -23.52
C ILE A 100 2.52 6.98 -24.36
N THR A 101 1.64 7.85 -23.89
CA THR A 101 0.50 8.36 -24.67
C THR A 101 0.98 9.31 -25.77
N ASP A 102 0.09 9.67 -26.72
CA ASP A 102 0.39 10.64 -27.77
C ASP A 102 0.78 12.02 -27.18
N GLU A 103 0.25 12.36 -26.00
CA GLU A 103 0.59 13.56 -25.24
C GLU A 103 1.88 13.42 -24.40
N LYS A 104 2.71 12.39 -24.68
CA LYS A 104 3.97 12.10 -23.97
C LYS A 104 3.81 11.81 -22.46
N ILE A 105 2.61 11.39 -22.04
CA ILE A 105 2.33 10.98 -20.66
C ILE A 105 2.66 9.50 -20.50
N PRO A 106 3.55 9.12 -19.55
CA PRO A 106 3.87 7.73 -19.34
C PRO A 106 2.73 6.98 -18.63
N PHE A 107 2.57 5.71 -18.99
CA PHE A 107 1.67 4.79 -18.31
C PHE A 107 2.33 3.43 -18.12
N PHE A 108 1.84 2.66 -17.16
CA PHE A 108 2.22 1.26 -17.01
C PHE A 108 1.00 0.38 -16.83
N VAL A 109 1.13 -0.83 -17.31
CA VAL A 109 0.09 -1.85 -17.34
C VAL A 109 0.40 -2.88 -16.27
N MET A 110 -0.59 -3.21 -15.46
CA MET A 110 -0.50 -4.16 -14.35
C MET A 110 -1.57 -5.24 -14.48
N GLU A 111 -1.39 -6.34 -13.76
CA GLU A 111 -2.48 -7.29 -13.52
C GLU A 111 -3.68 -6.55 -12.93
N TYR A 112 -4.88 -6.86 -13.42
CA TYR A 112 -6.11 -6.39 -12.80
C TYR A 112 -6.44 -7.25 -11.58
N LEU A 113 -6.72 -6.60 -10.46
CA LEU A 113 -7.02 -7.24 -9.19
C LEU A 113 -8.48 -6.97 -8.81
N GLN A 114 -9.19 -8.00 -8.39
CA GLN A 114 -10.52 -7.89 -7.78
C GLN A 114 -10.34 -7.87 -6.26
N GLY A 115 -10.98 -6.92 -5.57
CA GLY A 115 -10.84 -6.76 -4.12
C GLY A 115 -10.88 -5.29 -3.70
N LYS A 116 -10.23 -4.99 -2.56
CA LYS A 116 -10.21 -3.66 -1.95
C LYS A 116 -8.81 -3.28 -1.49
N ASN A 117 -8.50 -1.99 -1.45
CA ASN A 117 -7.30 -1.55 -0.75
C ASN A 117 -7.48 -1.65 0.78
N LEU A 118 -6.37 -1.69 1.51
CA LEU A 118 -6.41 -1.89 2.95
C LEU A 118 -7.08 -0.72 3.70
N LEU A 119 -7.07 0.50 3.14
CA LEU A 119 -7.80 1.64 3.73
C LEU A 119 -9.31 1.37 3.77
N GLU A 120 -9.86 0.83 2.67
CA GLU A 120 -11.27 0.45 2.59
C GLU A 120 -11.59 -0.74 3.50
N VAL A 121 -10.64 -1.65 3.69
CA VAL A 121 -10.80 -2.83 4.57
C VAL A 121 -10.79 -2.43 6.04
N ILE A 122 -9.87 -1.54 6.46
CA ILE A 122 -9.81 -1.04 7.84
C ILE A 122 -11.05 -0.20 8.14
N ASN A 123 -11.44 0.73 7.26
CA ASN A 123 -12.60 1.61 7.41
C ASN A 123 -12.78 2.17 8.84
N ASN A 124 -11.69 2.63 9.45
CA ASN A 124 -11.61 3.12 10.84
C ASN A 124 -12.07 2.12 11.92
N GLN A 125 -12.04 0.83 11.62
CA GLN A 125 -12.34 -0.25 12.57
C GLN A 125 -11.11 -1.15 12.74
N PRO A 126 -10.85 -1.67 13.95
CA PRO A 126 -9.78 -2.63 14.17
C PRO A 126 -10.07 -3.93 13.41
N LEU A 127 -9.02 -4.54 12.88
CA LEU A 127 -9.13 -5.88 12.32
C LEU A 127 -9.09 -6.93 13.42
N PRO A 128 -9.83 -8.04 13.28
CA PRO A 128 -9.64 -9.21 14.13
C PRO A 128 -8.18 -9.65 14.11
N LEU A 129 -7.63 -10.04 15.27
CA LEU A 129 -6.21 -10.36 15.44
C LEU A 129 -5.70 -11.38 14.41
N GLU A 130 -6.48 -12.42 14.15
CA GLU A 130 -6.10 -13.46 13.18
C GLU A 130 -5.95 -12.89 11.76
N ARG A 131 -6.93 -12.08 11.31
CA ARG A 131 -6.88 -11.45 9.99
C ARG A 131 -5.74 -10.43 9.90
N PHE A 132 -5.50 -9.68 10.98
CA PHE A 132 -4.33 -8.80 11.08
C PHE A 132 -3.02 -9.58 10.89
N LEU A 133 -2.83 -10.70 11.62
CA LEU A 133 -1.63 -11.51 11.53
C LEU A 133 -1.41 -12.05 10.11
N ASP A 134 -2.47 -12.55 9.47
CA ASP A 134 -2.37 -13.05 8.09
C ASP A 134 -2.00 -11.95 7.09
N ILE A 135 -2.72 -10.82 7.10
CA ILE A 135 -2.44 -9.68 6.23
C ILE A 135 -1.02 -9.14 6.46
N CYS A 136 -0.64 -8.93 7.72
CA CYS A 136 0.66 -8.40 8.08
C CYS A 136 1.80 -9.34 7.64
N HIS A 137 1.66 -10.64 7.86
CA HIS A 137 2.62 -11.64 7.41
C HIS A 137 2.81 -11.60 5.89
N GLN A 138 1.72 -11.53 5.10
CA GLN A 138 1.79 -11.43 3.65
C GLN A 138 2.45 -10.12 3.18
N ILE A 139 2.18 -8.97 3.83
CA ILE A 139 2.89 -7.71 3.56
C ILE A 139 4.38 -7.89 3.80
N CYS A 140 4.76 -8.49 4.94
CA CYS A 140 6.16 -8.75 5.29
C CYS A 140 6.86 -9.65 4.27
N LEU A 141 6.20 -10.69 3.75
CA LEU A 141 6.77 -11.54 2.69
C LEU A 141 7.07 -10.76 1.40
N GLY A 142 6.18 -9.85 1.00
CA GLY A 142 6.39 -8.96 -0.13
C GLY A 142 7.58 -8.01 0.09
N LEU A 143 7.64 -7.35 1.25
CA LEU A 143 8.73 -6.44 1.62
C LEU A 143 10.06 -7.18 1.77
N GLN A 144 10.07 -8.37 2.42
CA GLN A 144 11.28 -9.19 2.53
C GLN A 144 11.87 -9.51 1.16
N TYR A 145 11.01 -9.84 0.19
CA TYR A 145 11.46 -10.11 -1.18
C TYR A 145 12.09 -8.87 -1.81
N ALA A 146 11.48 -7.70 -1.69
CA ALA A 146 12.01 -6.45 -2.20
C ALA A 146 13.32 -6.03 -1.51
N HIS A 147 13.40 -6.19 -0.20
CA HIS A 147 14.58 -5.84 0.60
C HIS A 147 15.76 -6.79 0.34
N LYS A 148 15.54 -8.06 -0.01
CA LYS A 148 16.59 -8.96 -0.51
C LYS A 148 17.21 -8.44 -1.81
N GLY A 149 16.47 -7.63 -2.55
CA GLY A 149 16.96 -6.90 -3.70
C GLY A 149 16.81 -7.61 -5.04
N ILE A 150 17.15 -6.87 -6.08
CA ILE A 150 17.19 -7.33 -7.47
C ILE A 150 18.62 -7.33 -7.97
N SER A 151 18.96 -8.31 -8.81
CA SER A 151 20.28 -8.36 -9.45
C SER A 151 20.29 -7.44 -10.67
N VAL A 152 21.23 -6.50 -10.69
CA VAL A 152 21.50 -5.61 -11.81
C VAL A 152 22.99 -5.69 -12.15
N LYS A 153 23.34 -6.15 -13.34
CA LYS A 153 24.74 -6.32 -13.79
C LYS A 153 25.61 -7.17 -12.83
N GLY A 154 25.00 -8.18 -12.19
CA GLY A 154 25.69 -9.08 -11.25
C GLY A 154 25.76 -8.60 -9.80
N GLU A 155 25.36 -7.38 -9.51
CA GLU A 155 25.26 -6.84 -8.14
C GLU A 155 23.81 -6.87 -7.65
N THR A 156 23.61 -7.17 -6.37
CA THR A 156 22.28 -7.18 -5.75
C THR A 156 22.02 -5.86 -5.04
N HIS A 157 20.93 -5.20 -5.42
CA HIS A 157 20.52 -3.92 -4.86
C HIS A 157 19.21 -4.05 -4.11
N PRO A 158 19.17 -3.81 -2.79
CA PRO A 158 17.93 -3.75 -2.00
C PRO A 158 16.97 -2.72 -2.60
N VAL A 159 15.68 -3.07 -2.64
CA VAL A 159 14.62 -2.17 -3.10
C VAL A 159 13.79 -1.74 -1.91
N VAL A 160 13.81 -0.45 -1.61
CA VAL A 160 13.03 0.20 -0.56
C VAL A 160 11.75 0.75 -1.18
N HIS A 161 10.59 0.45 -0.60
CA HIS A 161 9.28 0.86 -1.13
C HIS A 161 9.05 2.38 -0.99
N ARG A 162 9.36 2.95 0.17
CA ARG A 162 9.28 4.39 0.51
C ARG A 162 7.88 5.00 0.58
N ASP A 163 6.84 4.22 0.32
CA ASP A 163 5.45 4.69 0.33
C ASP A 163 4.49 3.58 0.83
N ILE A 164 4.89 2.86 1.90
CA ILE A 164 4.01 1.88 2.55
C ILE A 164 2.90 2.64 3.27
N LYS A 165 1.66 2.39 2.86
CA LYS A 165 0.42 2.98 3.41
C LYS A 165 -0.77 2.14 2.97
N PRO A 166 -1.94 2.26 3.63
CA PRO A 166 -3.10 1.40 3.36
C PRO A 166 -3.57 1.42 1.92
N GLU A 167 -3.48 2.56 1.22
CA GLU A 167 -3.89 2.69 -0.18
C GLU A 167 -3.00 1.89 -1.14
N ASN A 168 -1.75 1.59 -0.74
CA ASN A 168 -0.78 0.83 -1.53
C ASN A 168 -0.73 -0.66 -1.15
N ILE A 169 -1.59 -1.11 -0.25
CA ILE A 169 -1.78 -2.51 0.11
C ILE A 169 -3.15 -2.95 -0.40
N PHE A 170 -3.19 -3.88 -1.31
CA PHE A 170 -4.42 -4.37 -1.92
C PHE A 170 -4.72 -5.79 -1.43
N ILE A 171 -5.93 -5.99 -0.93
CA ILE A 171 -6.45 -7.28 -0.50
C ILE A 171 -7.26 -7.83 -1.66
N ALA A 172 -6.65 -8.73 -2.42
CA ALA A 172 -7.27 -9.31 -3.60
C ALA A 172 -7.94 -10.65 -3.26
N GLU A 173 -9.03 -10.92 -3.94
CA GLU A 173 -9.71 -12.22 -3.90
C GLU A 173 -8.87 -13.27 -4.62
N ASN A 174 -8.67 -14.43 -3.98
CA ASN A 174 -7.89 -15.55 -4.51
C ASN A 174 -8.76 -16.81 -4.72
N GLY A 175 -9.97 -16.60 -5.20
CA GLY A 175 -10.94 -17.66 -5.38
C GLY A 175 -11.21 -18.41 -4.06
N ASN A 176 -11.25 -19.74 -4.10
CA ASN A 176 -11.49 -20.57 -2.91
C ASN A 176 -10.32 -20.61 -1.90
N LYS A 177 -9.21 -19.89 -2.16
CA LYS A 177 -8.00 -19.87 -1.32
C LYS A 177 -7.96 -18.68 -0.36
N GLY A 178 -9.06 -17.92 -0.24
CA GLY A 178 -9.13 -16.76 0.64
C GLY A 178 -8.55 -15.48 0.03
N GLU A 179 -7.93 -14.66 0.86
CA GLU A 179 -7.37 -13.36 0.48
C GLU A 179 -5.88 -13.46 0.12
N ILE A 180 -5.45 -12.71 -0.85
CA ILE A 180 -4.02 -12.51 -1.15
C ILE A 180 -3.66 -11.03 -1.11
N VAL A 181 -2.63 -10.70 -0.34
CA VAL A 181 -2.12 -9.33 -0.26
C VAL A 181 -1.20 -9.05 -1.44
N LYS A 182 -1.41 -7.90 -2.07
CA LYS A 182 -0.57 -7.34 -3.14
C LYS A 182 -0.08 -5.94 -2.76
N ILE A 183 1.22 -5.76 -2.69
CA ILE A 183 1.84 -4.44 -2.52
C ILE A 183 1.85 -3.77 -3.89
N LEU A 184 1.26 -2.57 -3.95
CA LEU A 184 1.19 -1.74 -5.14
C LEU A 184 2.31 -0.68 -5.11
N ASP A 185 2.62 -0.08 -6.25
CA ASP A 185 3.38 1.17 -6.38
C ASP A 185 4.70 1.27 -5.58
N PHE A 186 5.71 0.50 -5.93
CA PHE A 186 7.06 0.66 -5.39
C PHE A 186 7.66 2.05 -5.70
N GLY A 187 7.14 3.11 -5.05
CA GLY A 187 7.69 4.48 -5.03
C GLY A 187 7.91 5.19 -6.37
N ILE A 188 7.51 4.57 -7.49
CA ILE A 188 7.80 4.99 -8.88
C ILE A 188 7.47 6.47 -9.10
N ALA A 189 6.25 6.87 -8.80
CA ALA A 189 5.80 8.24 -9.05
C ALA A 189 6.38 9.25 -8.04
N LYS A 190 6.69 8.84 -6.80
CA LYS A 190 7.19 9.72 -5.75
C LYS A 190 8.66 10.09 -5.98
N PHE A 191 9.50 9.09 -6.29
CA PHE A 191 10.91 9.32 -6.61
C PHE A 191 11.10 10.24 -7.83
N LEU A 192 10.23 10.14 -8.84
CA LEU A 192 10.28 11.00 -10.01
C LEU A 192 9.96 12.45 -9.67
N LYS A 193 9.01 12.71 -8.76
CA LYS A 193 8.58 14.07 -8.37
C LYS A 193 9.51 14.73 -7.36
N GLU A 194 10.00 14.01 -6.35
CA GLU A 194 10.86 14.57 -5.30
C GLU A 194 12.17 15.15 -5.83
N ARG A 195 12.73 14.55 -6.89
CA ARG A 195 13.97 15.04 -7.50
C ARG A 195 13.78 16.04 -8.65
N ALA A 196 12.55 16.26 -9.10
CA ALA A 196 12.25 17.30 -10.10
C ALA A 196 12.16 18.72 -9.51
N GLY A 197 12.48 18.92 -8.22
CA GLY A 197 12.41 20.22 -7.55
C GLY A 197 10.98 20.73 -7.31
N ALA A 198 9.97 19.87 -7.49
CA ALA A 198 8.59 20.23 -7.22
C ALA A 198 8.36 20.26 -5.70
N THR A 199 8.16 21.44 -5.17
CA THR A 199 7.71 21.74 -3.81
C THR A 199 6.55 20.82 -3.43
N LEU A 200 6.58 20.22 -2.23
CA LEU A 200 5.56 19.38 -1.56
C LEU A 200 4.35 19.00 -2.45
N SER A 201 4.51 17.97 -3.28
CA SER A 201 3.42 17.54 -4.17
C SER A 201 2.23 17.00 -3.34
N LYS A 202 1.00 17.11 -3.87
CA LYS A 202 -0.20 16.53 -3.22
C LYS A 202 0.00 15.04 -2.86
N SER A 203 0.77 14.29 -3.66
CA SER A 203 1.08 12.89 -3.38
C SER A 203 2.05 12.72 -2.21
N PHE A 204 2.99 13.64 -1.99
CA PHE A 204 3.84 13.63 -0.80
C PHE A 204 3.01 13.94 0.46
N LEU A 205 2.17 14.95 0.39
CA LEU A 205 1.29 15.30 1.51
C LEU A 205 0.40 14.12 1.94
N SER A 206 -0.18 13.37 1.00
CA SER A 206 -1.01 12.19 1.33
C SER A 206 -0.25 11.04 1.98
N SER A 207 1.09 11.03 1.91
CA SER A 207 1.93 9.98 2.52
C SER A 207 2.55 10.41 3.84
N LEU A 208 2.39 11.68 4.25
CA LEU A 208 2.94 12.20 5.50
C LEU A 208 2.57 11.34 6.72
N PRO A 209 1.33 10.85 6.87
CA PRO A 209 0.95 10.03 8.02
C PRO A 209 1.81 8.77 8.20
N TYR A 210 2.40 8.24 7.14
CA TYR A 210 3.18 6.99 7.18
C TYR A 210 4.67 7.21 6.97
N CYS A 211 5.10 8.47 6.87
CA CYS A 211 6.47 8.84 6.52
C CYS A 211 7.40 8.65 7.71
N SER A 212 8.54 7.97 7.51
CA SER A 212 9.53 7.84 8.58
C SER A 212 10.22 9.19 8.90
N PRO A 213 10.72 9.42 10.13
CA PRO A 213 11.39 10.65 10.50
C PRO A 213 12.52 11.03 9.54
N GLU A 214 13.41 10.08 9.22
CA GLU A 214 14.54 10.29 8.32
C GLU A 214 14.12 10.59 6.89
N HIS A 215 12.94 10.13 6.46
CA HIS A 215 12.38 10.45 5.15
C HIS A 215 11.89 11.90 5.12
N MET A 216 11.24 12.36 6.18
CA MET A 216 10.78 13.75 6.33
C MET A 216 11.95 14.73 6.44
N GLU A 217 13.07 14.31 7.05
CA GLU A 217 14.32 15.08 7.11
C GLU A 217 15.02 15.21 5.74
N GLY A 218 14.50 14.55 4.70
CA GLY A 218 15.08 14.60 3.35
C GLY A 218 16.43 13.90 3.24
N ARG A 219 16.72 12.91 4.10
CA ARG A 219 17.98 12.16 4.02
C ARG A 219 18.13 11.54 2.65
N LYS A 220 19.28 11.72 2.03
CA LYS A 220 19.56 11.27 0.65
C LYS A 220 19.52 9.75 0.49
N LEU A 221 19.84 9.01 1.55
CA LEU A 221 19.86 7.54 1.55
C LEU A 221 18.87 7.02 2.59
N LEU A 222 17.71 6.63 2.09
CA LEU A 222 16.74 5.86 2.87
C LEU A 222 17.05 4.38 2.70
N ASP A 223 17.05 3.62 3.80
CA ASP A 223 17.23 2.18 3.78
C ASP A 223 15.92 1.44 4.12
N ILE A 224 15.98 0.11 4.16
CA ILE A 224 14.85 -0.78 4.40
C ILE A 224 14.11 -0.50 5.72
N ARG A 225 14.77 0.12 6.70
CA ARG A 225 14.18 0.46 8.02
C ARG A 225 13.20 1.63 7.94
N SER A 226 13.21 2.39 6.84
CA SER A 226 12.15 3.38 6.56
C SER A 226 10.81 2.70 6.26
N ASP A 227 10.83 1.58 5.51
CA ASP A 227 9.63 0.78 5.26
C ASP A 227 9.15 0.08 6.54
N ILE A 228 10.08 -0.33 7.43
CA ILE A 228 9.73 -0.91 8.73
C ILE A 228 8.98 0.09 9.61
N TYR A 229 9.38 1.36 9.61
CA TYR A 229 8.63 2.40 10.32
C TYR A 229 7.22 2.57 9.76
N SER A 230 7.10 2.70 8.45
CA SER A 230 5.80 2.85 7.77
C SER A 230 4.90 1.62 8.01
N LEU A 231 5.48 0.41 8.02
CA LEU A 231 4.79 -0.81 8.39
C LEU A 231 4.33 -0.77 9.86
N GLY A 232 5.13 -0.25 10.78
CA GLY A 232 4.74 -0.06 12.18
C GLY A 232 3.50 0.82 12.34
N ILE A 233 3.42 1.96 11.62
CA ILE A 233 2.22 2.81 11.58
C ILE A 233 1.02 2.00 11.05
N LEU A 234 1.22 1.25 9.97
CA LEU A 234 0.17 0.45 9.35
C LEU A 234 -0.33 -0.67 10.29
N MET A 235 0.59 -1.37 10.97
CA MET A 235 0.26 -2.40 11.98
C MET A 235 -0.57 -1.80 13.12
N TYR A 236 -0.16 -0.65 13.64
CA TYR A 236 -0.89 0.07 14.67
C TYR A 236 -2.31 0.40 14.21
N GLN A 237 -2.47 0.95 13.01
CA GLN A 237 -3.77 1.31 12.47
C GLN A 237 -4.65 0.09 12.20
N MET A 238 -4.09 -1.01 11.73
CA MET A 238 -4.85 -2.26 11.54
C MET A 238 -5.39 -2.81 12.85
N LEU A 239 -4.62 -2.70 13.96
CA LEU A 239 -5.00 -3.24 15.26
C LEU A 239 -6.00 -2.36 16.02
N CYS A 240 -5.91 -1.02 15.91
CA CYS A 240 -6.78 -0.14 16.68
C CYS A 240 -7.78 0.68 15.83
N GLY A 241 -7.74 0.57 14.49
CA GLY A 241 -8.59 1.35 13.60
C GLY A 241 -8.21 2.83 13.47
N LYS A 242 -7.22 3.31 14.22
CA LYS A 242 -6.79 4.71 14.29
C LYS A 242 -5.29 4.86 14.11
N HIS A 243 -4.88 6.00 13.56
CA HIS A 243 -3.47 6.36 13.46
C HIS A 243 -2.88 6.62 14.87
N PRO A 244 -1.59 6.26 15.15
CA PRO A 244 -0.98 6.46 16.46
C PRO A 244 -0.88 7.95 16.86
N PHE A 245 -0.77 8.84 15.89
CA PHE A 245 -0.72 10.29 16.12
C PHE A 245 -2.03 10.95 15.69
N GLN A 246 -2.69 11.66 16.62
CA GLN A 246 -3.97 12.34 16.38
C GLN A 246 -3.72 13.84 16.22
N LEU A 247 -3.52 14.28 14.97
CA LEU A 247 -3.16 15.67 14.68
C LEU A 247 -4.40 16.55 14.46
N LYS A 248 -4.29 17.83 14.81
CA LYS A 248 -5.36 18.83 14.66
C LYS A 248 -5.41 19.41 13.26
N SER A 249 -4.30 19.49 12.56
CA SER A 249 -4.20 19.95 11.18
C SER A 249 -3.39 19.01 10.32
N TYR A 250 -3.49 19.15 9.00
CA TYR A 250 -2.78 18.28 8.05
C TYR A 250 -1.58 19.03 7.44
N SER A 251 -0.67 19.51 8.30
CA SER A 251 0.51 20.26 7.89
C SER A 251 1.78 19.39 7.94
N PHE A 252 2.76 19.71 7.09
CA PHE A 252 4.06 19.04 7.12
C PHE A 252 4.73 19.20 8.50
N GLY A 253 4.64 20.40 9.09
CA GLY A 253 5.27 20.70 10.38
C GLY A 253 4.71 19.86 11.53
N GLU A 254 3.38 19.70 11.60
CA GLU A 254 2.74 18.87 12.63
C GLU A 254 3.09 17.38 12.44
N TRP A 255 3.04 16.84 11.20
CA TRP A 255 3.46 15.47 10.94
C TRP A 255 4.93 15.24 11.25
N TYR A 256 5.82 16.19 10.90
CA TYR A 256 7.24 16.10 11.25
C TYR A 256 7.44 16.08 12.76
N GLN A 257 6.76 16.98 13.50
CA GLN A 257 6.83 17.02 14.97
C GLN A 257 6.39 15.68 15.60
N ALA A 258 5.26 15.13 15.15
CA ALA A 258 4.73 13.88 15.66
C ALA A 258 5.67 12.69 15.36
N HIS A 259 6.06 12.52 14.10
CA HIS A 259 6.93 11.42 13.71
C HIS A 259 8.31 11.50 14.35
N ARG A 260 8.85 12.69 14.57
CA ARG A 260 10.22 12.87 15.10
C ARG A 260 10.29 12.83 16.62
N PHE A 261 9.26 13.35 17.30
CA PHE A 261 9.39 13.62 18.74
C PHE A 261 8.29 12.98 19.61
N GLU A 262 7.08 12.75 19.09
CA GLU A 262 6.00 12.20 19.90
C GLU A 262 6.17 10.68 20.09
N ILE A 263 5.92 10.21 21.30
CA ILE A 263 5.90 8.78 21.61
C ILE A 263 4.50 8.25 21.30
N PRO A 264 4.35 7.23 20.41
CA PRO A 264 3.05 6.61 20.19
C PRO A 264 2.58 5.91 21.46
N PRO A 265 1.29 6.03 21.84
CA PRO A 265 0.75 5.30 22.99
C PRO A 265 0.77 3.79 22.73
N LEU A 266 0.84 2.99 23.80
CA LEU A 266 0.71 1.54 23.68
C LEU A 266 -0.69 1.17 23.19
N LEU A 267 -0.81 0.12 22.38
CA LEU A 267 -2.11 -0.36 21.89
C LEU A 267 -3.05 -0.74 23.03
N ASN A 268 -2.52 -1.43 24.05
CA ASN A 268 -3.30 -1.80 25.22
C ASN A 268 -3.74 -0.62 26.11
N GLU A 269 -3.15 0.57 25.95
CA GLU A 269 -3.62 1.81 26.59
C GLU A 269 -4.79 2.43 25.80
N VAL A 270 -4.81 2.26 24.47
CA VAL A 270 -5.80 2.87 23.58
C VAL A 270 -7.04 1.98 23.40
N ILE A 271 -6.85 0.67 23.38
CA ILE A 271 -7.90 -0.35 23.16
C ILE A 271 -7.73 -1.52 24.16
N PRO A 272 -7.85 -1.27 25.48
CA PRO A 272 -7.61 -2.29 26.49
C PRO A 272 -8.50 -3.53 26.33
N GLU A 273 -9.71 -3.36 25.79
CA GLU A 273 -10.68 -4.41 25.51
C GLU A 273 -10.24 -5.40 24.43
N ALA A 274 -9.32 -5.01 23.55
CA ALA A 274 -8.83 -5.88 22.48
C ALA A 274 -7.82 -6.93 22.98
N ASN A 275 -7.33 -6.80 24.21
CA ASN A 275 -6.37 -7.73 24.84
C ASN A 275 -5.21 -8.10 23.89
N ILE A 276 -4.59 -7.09 23.28
CA ILE A 276 -3.45 -7.30 22.38
C ILE A 276 -2.31 -7.97 23.14
N PRO A 277 -1.72 -9.08 22.65
CA PRO A 277 -0.58 -9.71 23.29
C PRO A 277 0.54 -8.68 23.58
N PRO A 278 1.06 -8.58 24.82
CA PRO A 278 2.06 -7.56 25.17
C PRO A 278 3.29 -7.56 24.28
N GLU A 279 3.72 -8.73 23.82
CA GLU A 279 4.87 -8.85 22.92
C GLU A 279 4.56 -8.35 21.51
N LEU A 280 3.29 -8.45 21.05
CA LEU A 280 2.85 -7.86 19.78
C LEU A 280 2.80 -6.34 19.89
N ASP A 281 2.28 -5.79 20.99
CA ASP A 281 2.29 -4.35 21.26
C ASP A 281 3.73 -3.82 21.24
N LYS A 282 4.65 -4.46 21.97
CA LYS A 282 6.08 -4.12 21.95
C LYS A 282 6.70 -4.19 20.55
N LEU A 283 6.33 -5.20 19.75
CA LEU A 283 6.81 -5.31 18.37
C LEU A 283 6.38 -4.11 17.54
N VAL A 284 5.11 -3.73 17.58
CA VAL A 284 4.56 -2.59 16.83
C VAL A 284 5.26 -1.29 17.25
N ILE A 285 5.37 -1.04 18.55
CA ILE A 285 6.04 0.15 19.09
C ILE A 285 7.55 0.17 18.73
N SER A 286 8.22 -0.98 18.72
CA SER A 286 9.62 -1.04 18.31
C SER A 286 9.85 -0.64 16.85
N CYS A 287 8.91 -0.95 15.96
CA CYS A 287 8.96 -0.48 14.58
C CYS A 287 8.89 1.06 14.50
N LEU A 288 8.19 1.71 15.43
CA LEU A 288 7.99 3.16 15.51
C LEU A 288 9.12 3.92 16.24
N ALA A 289 10.20 3.24 16.59
CA ALA A 289 11.37 3.89 17.20
C ALA A 289 11.92 5.00 16.28
N LYS A 290 12.23 6.16 16.88
CA LYS A 290 12.66 7.36 16.15
C LYS A 290 14.00 7.14 15.45
N GLU A 291 14.95 6.56 16.17
CA GLU A 291 16.26 6.21 15.62
C GLU A 291 16.20 4.85 14.91
N THR A 292 16.68 4.79 13.68
CA THR A 292 16.65 3.57 12.85
C THR A 292 17.33 2.36 13.47
N LYS A 293 18.40 2.59 14.28
CA LYS A 293 19.12 1.53 14.98
C LYS A 293 18.32 0.81 16.07
N ASN A 294 17.26 1.45 16.56
CA ASN A 294 16.40 0.93 17.63
C ASN A 294 15.18 0.19 17.09
N ARG A 295 14.98 0.16 15.76
CA ARG A 295 13.94 -0.61 15.09
C ARG A 295 14.40 -2.05 14.84
N PRO A 296 13.51 -3.01 14.54
CA PRO A 296 13.91 -4.24 13.87
C PRO A 296 14.80 -3.92 12.66
N GLN A 297 15.89 -4.63 12.50
CA GLN A 297 16.87 -4.31 11.45
C GLN A 297 16.48 -4.93 10.10
N THR A 298 15.65 -5.97 10.13
CA THR A 298 15.16 -6.65 8.92
C THR A 298 13.67 -6.99 9.06
N ILE A 299 12.99 -7.15 7.92
CA ILE A 299 11.62 -7.67 7.90
C ILE A 299 11.56 -9.12 8.40
N THR A 300 12.64 -9.88 8.26
CA THR A 300 12.71 -11.27 8.77
C THR A 300 12.49 -11.33 10.27
N GLU A 301 13.07 -10.40 11.04
CA GLU A 301 12.85 -10.31 12.50
C GLU A 301 11.36 -10.09 12.85
N ILE A 302 10.63 -9.37 12.01
CA ILE A 302 9.18 -9.14 12.18
C ILE A 302 8.42 -10.42 11.84
N ILE A 303 8.75 -11.08 10.71
CA ILE A 303 8.13 -12.35 10.29
C ILE A 303 8.25 -13.40 11.38
N ASP A 304 9.46 -13.61 11.91
CA ASP A 304 9.73 -14.61 12.94
C ASP A 304 8.84 -14.42 14.17
N LYS A 305 8.63 -13.16 14.59
CA LYS A 305 7.74 -12.82 15.71
C LYS A 305 6.26 -13.03 15.36
N LEU A 306 5.81 -12.63 14.17
CA LEU A 306 4.42 -12.84 13.72
C LEU A 306 4.06 -14.33 13.66
N GLU A 307 4.96 -15.17 13.17
CA GLU A 307 4.76 -16.63 13.12
C GLU A 307 4.62 -17.25 14.51
N LEU A 308 5.34 -16.74 15.52
CA LEU A 308 5.15 -17.19 16.90
C LEU A 308 3.74 -16.90 17.41
N PHE A 309 3.20 -15.70 17.12
CA PHE A 309 1.82 -15.35 17.50
C PHE A 309 0.78 -16.21 16.76
N GLN A 310 0.96 -16.47 15.48
CA GLN A 310 0.07 -17.35 14.72
C GLN A 310 0.04 -18.76 15.29
N ARG A 311 1.19 -19.33 15.66
CA ARG A 311 1.26 -20.67 16.28
C ARG A 311 0.57 -20.72 17.64
N GLN A 312 0.73 -19.68 18.47
CA GLN A 312 0.07 -19.59 19.76
C GLN A 312 -1.44 -19.48 19.62
N SER A 313 -1.96 -18.63 18.72
CA SER A 313 -3.38 -18.50 18.43
C SER A 313 -4.03 -19.80 18.00
N ASN A 314 -3.39 -20.55 17.11
CA ASN A 314 -3.86 -21.86 16.66
C ASN A 314 -3.88 -22.92 17.80
N THR A 315 -2.93 -22.87 18.72
CA THR A 315 -2.88 -23.78 19.86
C THR A 315 -4.01 -23.55 20.85
N TYR A 316 -4.45 -22.31 21.03
CA TYR A 316 -5.58 -21.96 21.87
C TYR A 316 -6.90 -22.46 21.27
N LYS A 317 -7.14 -22.27 19.97
CA LYS A 317 -8.34 -22.76 19.26
C LYS A 317 -8.50 -24.29 19.37
N VAL A 318 -7.44 -25.05 19.15
CA VAL A 318 -7.48 -26.52 19.25
C VAL A 318 -7.83 -26.98 20.67
N LYS A 319 -7.45 -26.23 21.71
CA LYS A 319 -7.81 -26.55 23.11
C LYS A 319 -9.26 -26.21 23.42
N GLU A 320 -9.81 -25.13 22.86
CA GLU A 320 -11.22 -24.76 23.03
C GLU A 320 -12.14 -25.75 22.32
N ASP A 321 -11.84 -26.15 21.09
CA ASP A 321 -12.60 -27.14 20.34
C ASP A 321 -12.61 -28.51 21.05
N ASN A 322 -11.46 -28.99 21.54
CA ASN A 322 -11.36 -30.23 22.29
C ASN A 322 -12.08 -30.18 23.67
N SER A 323 -12.16 -28.99 24.31
CA SER A 323 -12.90 -28.85 25.56
C SER A 323 -14.43 -28.77 25.34
N ALA A 324 -14.85 -28.20 24.19
CA ALA A 324 -16.26 -28.18 23.80
C ALA A 324 -16.79 -29.58 23.41
N GLU A 325 -15.98 -30.37 22.68
CA GLU A 325 -16.34 -31.77 22.36
C GLU A 325 -16.40 -32.66 23.60
N ASN A 326 -15.53 -32.48 24.59
CA ASN A 326 -15.55 -33.25 25.83
C ASN A 326 -16.73 -32.88 26.75
N LEU A 327 -17.25 -31.64 26.70
CA LEU A 327 -18.43 -31.23 27.45
C LEU A 327 -19.71 -31.79 26.83
N SER A 328 -19.79 -31.95 25.52
CA SER A 328 -20.92 -32.55 24.82
C SER A 328 -21.02 -34.09 24.95
N ALA A 329 -19.93 -34.74 25.35
CA ALA A 329 -19.84 -36.20 25.52
C ALA A 329 -20.20 -36.67 26.94
N VAL A 330 -20.44 -35.75 27.89
CA VAL A 330 -20.77 -36.08 29.30
C VAL A 330 -22.28 -36.01 29.56
N ASP A 331 -23.09 -35.51 28.63
CA ASP A 331 -24.54 -35.38 28.74
C ASP A 331 -25.33 -36.46 27.95
N LEU A 332 -24.79 -37.64 27.76
CA LEU A 332 -25.45 -38.86 27.25
C LEU A 332 -25.18 -40.02 28.25
#